data_98f6ec99f94e9c0e5c879e727702aa58
#
_entry.id   98f6ec99f94e9c0e5c879e727702aa58
#
_cell.length_a   1.000
_cell.length_b   1.000
_cell.length_c   1.000
_cell.angle_alpha   90.00
_cell.angle_beta   90.00
_cell.angle_gamma   90.00
#
_symmetry.space_group_name_H-M   'P 1'
#
loop_
_entity.id
_entity.type
_entity.pdbx_description
1 polymer ?
#
loop_
_entity_poly.entity_id
_entity_poly.type
_entity_poly.pdbx_seq_one_letter_code
_entity_poly.pdbx_strand_id
1 'polypeptide(L)'
;MATALRESPGSVQRQVRVVFVTTDPAEDAGPVLSRWLRRFDTGLPVPFTGLTGSVAQVQAAQVGVRVPVASDGGRTHSAELLAYGVDDYAHVVYLDGSSPEDIRQDLPSLTRT
;
A
#
# COMPACT_ATOMS: atom_id res chain seq x y z
N MET A 1 3.47 7.03 -3.08
CA MET A 1 4.15 6.38 -1.92
C MET A 1 5.65 6.29 -2.09
N ALA A 2 6.16 5.77 -3.17
CA ALA A 2 7.60 5.66 -3.41
C ALA A 2 8.33 7.01 -3.35
N THR A 3 7.77 8.03 -3.99
CA THR A 3 8.35 9.39 -3.95
C THR A 3 8.40 9.93 -2.53
N ALA A 4 7.34 9.76 -1.76
CA ALA A 4 7.28 10.21 -0.37
C ALA A 4 8.38 9.54 0.48
N LEU A 5 8.61 8.23 0.28
CA LEU A 5 9.66 7.51 0.98
C LEU A 5 11.06 8.00 0.57
N ARG A 6 11.29 8.19 -0.73
CA ARG A 6 12.61 8.66 -1.20
C ARG A 6 12.98 10.04 -0.66
N GLU A 7 11.98 10.88 -0.41
CA GLU A 7 12.16 12.20 0.16
C GLU A 7 12.23 12.20 1.69
N SER A 8 12.01 11.05 2.32
CA SER A 8 12.06 10.90 3.77
C SER A 8 13.46 10.53 4.25
N PRO A 9 13.82 10.84 5.52
CA PRO A 9 15.11 10.40 6.09
C PRO A 9 15.26 8.88 6.05
N GLY A 10 16.49 8.40 5.95
CA GLY A 10 16.79 6.97 5.89
C GLY A 10 16.25 6.19 7.09
N SER A 11 16.22 6.80 8.28
CA SER A 11 15.64 6.18 9.47
C SER A 11 14.16 5.91 9.33
N VAL A 12 13.43 6.80 8.66
CA VAL A 12 12.00 6.59 8.34
C VAL A 12 11.84 5.54 7.25
N GLN A 13 12.62 5.62 6.19
CA GLN A 13 12.56 4.65 5.09
C GLN A 13 12.73 3.21 5.57
N ARG A 14 13.62 2.97 6.52
CA ARG A 14 13.89 1.63 7.05
C ARG A 14 12.77 1.07 7.93
N GLN A 15 11.91 1.94 8.45
CA GLN A 15 10.82 1.54 9.34
C GLN A 15 9.49 1.35 8.63
N VAL A 16 9.35 1.83 7.40
CA VAL A 16 8.10 1.79 6.66
C VAL A 16 8.07 0.59 5.73
N ARG A 17 7.04 -0.22 5.87
CA ARG A 17 6.75 -1.32 4.95
C ARG A 17 5.51 -0.99 4.14
N VAL A 18 5.63 -1.04 2.84
CA VAL A 18 4.50 -0.85 1.93
C VAL A 18 3.99 -2.22 1.50
N VAL A 19 2.72 -2.47 1.76
CA VAL A 19 2.04 -3.69 1.37
C VAL A 19 1.00 -3.34 0.32
N PHE A 20 1.12 -3.94 -0.85
CA PHE A 20 0.17 -3.75 -1.94
C PHE A 20 -0.67 -5.01 -2.08
N VAL A 21 -1.98 -4.87 -1.90
CA VAL A 21 -2.92 -5.98 -2.07
C VAL A 21 -3.63 -5.79 -3.40
N THR A 22 -3.48 -6.76 -4.32
CA THR A 22 -4.18 -6.67 -5.60
C THR A 22 -5.68 -6.81 -5.41
N THR A 23 -6.44 -6.05 -6.19
CA THR A 23 -7.90 -6.16 -6.28
C THR A 23 -8.33 -6.97 -7.51
N ASP A 24 -7.39 -7.36 -8.35
CA ASP A 24 -7.63 -8.16 -9.56
C ASP A 24 -6.66 -9.35 -9.61
N PRO A 25 -6.86 -10.37 -8.76
CA PRO A 25 -5.92 -11.48 -8.64
C PRO A 25 -5.82 -12.35 -9.89
N ALA A 26 -6.82 -12.30 -10.78
CA ALA A 26 -6.77 -13.03 -12.04
C ALA A 26 -5.71 -12.46 -12.98
N GLU A 27 -5.54 -11.14 -13.01
CA GLU A 27 -4.57 -10.45 -13.85
C GLU A 27 -3.22 -10.28 -13.14
N ASP A 28 -3.22 -10.13 -11.83
CA ASP A 28 -2.05 -9.82 -11.02
C ASP A 28 -1.55 -11.04 -10.25
N ALA A 29 -1.13 -12.08 -10.98
CA ALA A 29 -0.47 -13.24 -10.37
C ALA A 29 0.85 -12.83 -9.71
N GLY A 30 1.31 -13.60 -8.71
CA GLY A 30 2.46 -13.27 -7.88
C GLY A 30 3.69 -12.74 -8.63
N PRO A 31 4.21 -13.44 -9.67
CA PRO A 31 5.36 -12.96 -10.41
C PRO A 31 5.14 -11.67 -11.18
N VAL A 32 3.92 -11.46 -11.69
CA VAL A 32 3.52 -10.23 -12.40
C VAL A 32 3.50 -9.06 -11.42
N LEU A 33 2.87 -9.25 -10.27
CA LEU A 33 2.76 -8.24 -9.23
C LEU A 33 4.14 -7.84 -8.70
N SER A 34 5.00 -8.81 -8.39
CA SER A 34 6.35 -8.55 -7.91
C SER A 34 7.17 -7.75 -8.91
N ARG A 35 7.09 -8.08 -10.19
CA ARG A 35 7.80 -7.40 -11.25
C ARG A 35 7.33 -5.95 -11.41
N TRP A 36 6.04 -5.74 -11.29
CA TRP A 36 5.44 -4.40 -11.34
C TRP A 36 5.91 -3.54 -10.16
N LEU A 37 5.93 -4.10 -8.95
CA LEU A 37 6.37 -3.38 -7.75
C LEU A 37 7.84 -2.98 -7.82
N ARG A 38 8.70 -3.81 -8.44
CA ARG A 38 10.14 -3.48 -8.58
C ARG A 38 10.40 -2.22 -9.40
N ARG A 39 9.43 -1.74 -10.16
CA ARG A 39 9.55 -0.47 -10.87
C ARG A 39 9.51 0.73 -9.93
N PHE A 40 8.89 0.59 -8.77
CA PHE A 40 8.63 1.69 -7.85
C PHE A 40 9.55 1.69 -6.64
N ASP A 41 10.00 0.53 -6.17
CA ASP A 41 10.79 0.43 -4.94
C ASP A 41 12.31 0.43 -5.16
N THR A 42 12.78 0.66 -6.37
CA THR A 42 14.21 0.71 -6.69
C THR A 42 14.92 1.75 -5.81
N GLY A 43 16.00 1.32 -5.16
CA GLY A 43 16.79 2.18 -4.30
C GLY A 43 16.24 2.37 -2.88
N LEU A 44 15.06 1.84 -2.57
CA LEU A 44 14.52 1.88 -1.22
C LEU A 44 15.07 0.72 -0.38
N PRO A 45 15.35 0.93 0.93
CA PRO A 45 15.93 -0.11 1.77
C PRO A 45 14.96 -1.26 2.07
N VAL A 46 13.66 -1.01 2.06
CA VAL A 46 12.65 -2.03 2.29
C VAL A 46 11.85 -2.22 1.01
N PRO A 47 11.94 -3.39 0.35
CA PRO A 47 11.17 -3.66 -0.85
C PRO A 47 9.65 -3.65 -0.58
N PHE A 48 8.87 -3.26 -1.58
CA PHE A 48 7.43 -3.32 -1.50
C PHE A 48 6.97 -4.78 -1.54
N THR A 49 5.97 -5.09 -0.72
CA THR A 49 5.40 -6.44 -0.64
C THR A 49 4.07 -6.47 -1.38
N GLY A 50 3.92 -7.41 -2.30
CA GLY A 50 2.66 -7.65 -2.99
C GLY A 50 1.96 -8.86 -2.39
N LEU A 51 0.68 -8.75 -2.15
CA LEU A 51 -0.17 -9.85 -1.68
C LEU A 51 -1.26 -10.12 -2.71
N THR A 52 -1.49 -11.39 -2.99
CA THR A 52 -2.53 -11.86 -3.89
C THR A 52 -3.22 -13.08 -3.27
N GLY A 53 -4.27 -13.55 -3.91
CA GLY A 53 -5.00 -14.73 -3.45
C GLY A 53 -6.17 -15.01 -4.38
N SER A 54 -7.12 -15.83 -3.93
CA SER A 54 -8.36 -16.02 -4.66
C SER A 54 -9.22 -14.76 -4.62
N VAL A 55 -10.18 -14.65 -5.53
CA VAL A 55 -11.14 -13.52 -5.53
C VAL A 55 -11.82 -13.40 -4.17
N ALA A 56 -12.24 -14.53 -3.59
CA ALA A 56 -12.88 -14.54 -2.27
C ALA A 56 -11.95 -14.05 -1.16
N GLN A 57 -10.69 -14.44 -1.18
CA GLN A 57 -9.70 -13.99 -0.20
C GLN A 57 -9.44 -12.49 -0.31
N VAL A 58 -9.29 -11.97 -1.52
CA VAL A 58 -9.07 -10.55 -1.76
C VAL A 58 -10.29 -9.73 -1.31
N GLN A 59 -11.49 -10.18 -1.62
CA GLN A 59 -12.72 -9.51 -1.19
C GLN A 59 -12.86 -9.50 0.34
N ALA A 60 -12.53 -10.62 0.99
CA ALA A 60 -12.55 -10.71 2.45
C ALA A 60 -11.56 -9.72 3.08
N ALA A 61 -10.37 -9.58 2.50
CA ALA A 61 -9.38 -8.61 2.98
C ALA A 61 -9.88 -7.16 2.81
N GLN A 62 -10.51 -6.83 1.68
CA GLN A 62 -11.09 -5.50 1.45
C GLN A 62 -12.16 -5.16 2.47
N VAL A 63 -13.06 -6.11 2.76
CA VAL A 63 -14.10 -5.93 3.77
C VAL A 63 -13.47 -5.73 5.15
N GLY A 64 -12.43 -6.50 5.48
CA GLY A 64 -11.74 -6.40 6.77
C GLY A 64 -11.12 -5.04 7.04
N VAL A 65 -10.64 -4.36 6.00
CA VAL A 65 -10.07 -3.01 6.10
C VAL A 65 -11.05 -1.92 5.65
N ARG A 66 -12.30 -2.29 5.40
CA ARG A 66 -13.40 -1.38 5.00
C ARG A 66 -13.16 -0.65 3.68
N VAL A 67 -12.48 -1.30 2.76
CA VAL A 67 -12.33 -0.81 1.38
C VAL A 67 -13.47 -1.37 0.55
N PRO A 68 -14.20 -0.55 -0.23
CA PRO A 68 -15.29 -1.03 -1.05
C PRO A 68 -14.86 -2.09 -2.06
N VAL A 69 -15.69 -3.11 -2.24
CA VAL A 69 -15.46 -4.18 -3.21
C VAL A 69 -16.14 -3.81 -4.52
N ALA A 70 -15.38 -3.83 -5.62
CA ALA A 70 -15.92 -3.57 -6.94
C ALA A 70 -16.75 -4.75 -7.44
N SER A 71 -17.87 -4.46 -8.11
CA SER A 71 -18.76 -5.49 -8.67
C SER A 71 -18.23 -6.14 -9.94
N ASP A 72 -17.19 -5.59 -10.55
CA ASP A 72 -16.63 -6.03 -11.81
C ASP A 72 -15.42 -6.98 -11.65
N GLY A 73 -15.30 -7.67 -10.52
CA GLY A 73 -14.20 -8.59 -10.24
C GLY A 73 -12.90 -7.91 -9.82
N GLY A 74 -12.98 -6.66 -9.36
CA GLY A 74 -11.81 -5.92 -8.88
C GLY A 74 -11.14 -5.03 -9.91
N ARG A 75 -11.72 -4.89 -11.10
CA ARG A 75 -11.15 -4.02 -12.15
C ARG A 75 -11.28 -2.54 -11.82
N THR A 76 -12.41 -2.17 -11.21
CA THR A 76 -12.64 -0.83 -10.67
C THR A 76 -12.49 -0.90 -9.15
N HIS A 77 -11.64 -0.09 -8.58
CA HIS A 77 -11.38 -0.10 -7.14
C HIS A 77 -11.15 1.31 -6.62
N SER A 78 -11.29 1.48 -5.31
CA SER A 78 -10.95 2.73 -4.64
C SER A 78 -9.44 2.91 -4.62
N ALA A 79 -8.97 4.10 -4.94
CA ALA A 79 -7.55 4.44 -4.85
C ALA A 79 -7.27 4.98 -3.44
N GLU A 80 -7.24 4.08 -2.46
CA GLU A 80 -7.02 4.42 -1.07
C GLU A 80 -5.71 3.82 -0.56
N LEU A 81 -4.99 4.61 0.24
CA LEU A 81 -3.80 4.15 0.94
C LEU A 81 -4.06 4.29 2.44
N LEU A 82 -4.00 3.17 3.16
CA LEU A 82 -4.19 3.14 4.60
C LEU A 82 -2.82 3.15 5.28
N ALA A 83 -2.62 4.06 6.22
CA ALA A 83 -1.38 4.17 6.96
C ALA A 83 -1.56 3.70 8.40
N TYR A 84 -0.83 2.65 8.76
CA TYR A 84 -0.86 2.04 10.09
C TYR A 84 0.38 2.49 10.88
N GLY A 85 0.18 2.79 12.15
CA GLY A 85 1.28 3.06 13.06
C GLY A 85 1.91 1.79 13.62
N VAL A 86 2.88 1.93 14.51
CA VAL A 86 3.52 0.80 15.19
C VAL A 86 2.57 0.06 16.14
N ASP A 87 1.43 0.66 16.44
CA ASP A 87 0.36 0.08 17.26
C ASP A 87 -0.60 -0.79 16.46
N ASP A 88 -0.35 -1.00 15.16
CA ASP A 88 -1.18 -1.73 14.22
C ASP A 88 -2.59 -1.15 14.00
N TYR A 89 -2.79 0.12 14.32
CA TYR A 89 -4.03 0.82 14.00
C TYR A 89 -3.84 1.73 12.79
N ALA A 90 -4.88 1.83 11.96
CA ALA A 90 -4.91 2.78 10.85
C ALA A 90 -5.19 4.18 11.39
N HIS A 91 -4.24 5.08 11.20
CA HIS A 91 -4.35 6.45 11.67
C HIS A 91 -4.74 7.43 10.58
N VAL A 92 -4.39 7.14 9.34
CA VAL A 92 -4.61 8.05 8.21
C VAL A 92 -5.08 7.26 7.00
N VAL A 93 -6.03 7.83 6.27
CA VAL A 93 -6.45 7.36 4.96
C VAL A 93 -6.09 8.43 3.94
N TYR A 94 -5.29 8.08 2.95
CA TYR A 94 -4.98 8.96 1.83
C TYR A 94 -5.88 8.59 0.66
N LEU A 95 -6.66 9.56 0.21
CA LEU A 95 -7.55 9.36 -0.92
C LEU A 95 -6.81 9.61 -2.24
N ASP A 96 -7.44 9.23 -3.34
CA ASP A 96 -6.94 9.53 -4.67
C ASP A 96 -6.71 11.03 -4.82
N GLY A 97 -5.56 11.40 -5.37
CA GLY A 97 -5.16 12.79 -5.49
C GLY A 97 -4.32 13.33 -4.33
N SER A 98 -4.10 12.57 -3.26
CA SER A 98 -3.15 12.95 -2.22
C SER A 98 -1.74 13.03 -2.79
N SER A 99 -1.02 14.10 -2.43
CA SER A 99 0.33 14.33 -2.95
C SER A 99 1.38 13.54 -2.15
N PRO A 100 2.57 13.29 -2.73
CA PRO A 100 3.69 12.72 -1.98
C PRO A 100 4.04 13.52 -0.72
N GLU A 101 3.89 14.84 -0.75
CA GLU A 101 4.15 15.71 0.40
C GLU A 101 3.18 15.43 1.55
N ASP A 102 1.90 15.21 1.25
CA ASP A 102 0.90 14.88 2.26
C ASP A 102 1.30 13.61 3.02
N ILE A 103 1.76 12.60 2.30
CA ILE A 103 2.20 11.34 2.89
C ILE A 103 3.50 11.53 3.67
N ARG A 104 4.46 12.22 3.10
CA ARG A 104 5.78 12.44 3.69
C ARG A 104 5.70 13.11 5.06
N GLN A 105 4.80 14.07 5.22
CA GLN A 105 4.64 14.82 6.47
C GLN A 105 4.21 13.92 7.64
N ASP A 106 3.44 12.89 7.37
CA ASP A 106 2.87 12.03 8.42
C ASP A 106 3.78 10.85 8.80
N LEU A 107 4.69 10.44 7.92
CA LEU A 107 5.50 9.24 8.14
C LEU A 107 6.31 9.27 9.45
N PRO A 108 6.97 10.38 9.83
CA PRO A 108 7.72 10.40 11.08
C PRO A 108 6.85 10.12 12.31
N SER A 109 5.62 10.62 12.32
CA SER A 109 4.70 10.39 13.44
C SER A 109 4.23 8.94 13.49
N LEU A 110 3.98 8.34 12.35
CA LEU A 110 3.54 6.94 12.25
C LEU A 110 4.63 5.97 12.71
N THR A 111 5.89 6.29 12.48
CA THR A 111 7.01 5.44 12.89
C THR A 111 7.38 5.55 14.36
N ARG A 112 6.79 6.49 15.08
CA ARG A 112 7.03 6.69 16.53
C ARG A 112 5.90 6.17 17.41
N THR A 113 4.77 5.89 16.84
CA THR A 113 3.55 5.58 17.61
C THR A 113 3.35 4.09 17.81
#